data_2ac57f57c096f69da70f4216cb721f51
#
_entry.id   2ac57f57c096f69da70f4216cb721f51
#
_cell.length_a   1.000
_cell.length_b   1.000
_cell.length_c   1.000
_cell.angle_alpha   90.00
_cell.angle_beta   90.00
_cell.angle_gamma   90.00
#
_symmetry.space_group_name_H-M   'P 1'
#
loop_
_entity.id
_entity.type
_entity.pdbx_description
1 polymer ?
#
loop_
_entity_poly.entity_id
_entity_poly.type
_entity_poly.pdbx_seq_one_letter_code
_entity_poly.pdbx_strand_id
1 'polypeptide(L)'
;MFDSQVNSGFTTTENINISGHFTEISLLHASSNGYSEIYKAKRYGRWHVLKCLTEEAKANPMYQTLLEKEFTISYPLNHPNVVRTIGMEQVEGLGWCIVQEYIDGDTLQAITPIQLEQLCDALIYIHHLGITHRDLKPENILVTHDTNSVVLIDFGLADKADFTVLKSAAGTTGYIAPEQLAEGIINPQLDIFALGVILSQQKQWKRIAKKCMQENPKKRYLSVGEIKKHIAKPSPWIGKSIITLLLILLVVIGLSVQLYHQNAVLAAQQQSIESADSKNTALQQQLVDYQEQMDSLKDEYQQEVSALKQQLHEANDKNQELSRKIREYEPHINRMFHLGVESQR
;
A
#
# COMPACT_ATOMS: atom_id res chain seq x y z
N MET A 1 11.47 28.02 -45.28
CA MET A 1 12.17 28.95 -44.38
C MET A 1 11.19 29.37 -43.30
N PHE A 2 11.17 28.66 -42.21
CA PHE A 2 10.52 29.11 -40.96
C PHE A 2 11.51 28.82 -39.85
N ASP A 3 12.21 29.87 -39.50
CA ASP A 3 13.10 29.92 -38.36
C ASP A 3 12.23 30.39 -37.19
N SER A 4 11.89 29.52 -36.29
CA SER A 4 11.27 29.86 -35.01
C SER A 4 12.17 29.40 -33.87
N GLN A 5 13.03 30.32 -33.47
CA GLN A 5 13.72 30.22 -32.18
C GLN A 5 12.66 30.24 -31.06
N VAL A 6 12.37 29.07 -30.49
CA VAL A 6 11.69 28.96 -29.20
C VAL A 6 12.74 29.01 -28.12
N ASN A 7 12.87 30.21 -27.55
CA ASN A 7 13.73 30.44 -26.40
C ASN A 7 12.97 29.94 -25.14
N SER A 8 13.12 28.65 -24.82
CA SER A 8 12.56 28.07 -23.60
C SER A 8 13.63 28.07 -22.51
N GLY A 9 13.45 28.96 -21.56
CA GLY A 9 14.27 29.02 -20.34
C GLY A 9 14.04 27.83 -19.41
N PHE A 10 14.39 26.62 -19.86
CA PHE A 10 14.54 25.45 -19.00
C PHE A 10 16.02 25.22 -18.75
N THR A 11 16.49 25.71 -17.62
CA THR A 11 17.78 25.33 -17.05
C THR A 11 17.66 23.96 -16.39
N THR A 12 17.64 22.89 -17.17
CA THR A 12 17.86 21.52 -16.68
C THR A 12 19.07 20.96 -17.39
N THR A 13 20.07 20.61 -16.63
CA THR A 13 21.38 20.11 -17.04
C THR A 13 21.35 18.67 -17.57
N GLU A 14 20.20 18.08 -17.79
CA GLU A 14 20.06 16.78 -18.46
C GLU A 14 19.41 16.98 -19.83
N ASN A 15 20.13 16.61 -20.90
CA ASN A 15 19.57 16.50 -22.23
C ASN A 15 18.54 15.38 -22.24
N ILE A 16 17.25 15.72 -22.12
CA ILE A 16 16.18 14.76 -22.25
C ILE A 16 16.19 14.25 -23.70
N ASN A 17 16.51 12.97 -23.90
CA ASN A 17 16.40 12.34 -25.20
C ASN A 17 14.92 12.21 -25.57
N ILE A 18 14.45 13.02 -26.53
CA ILE A 18 13.06 13.04 -27.02
C ILE A 18 12.83 12.11 -28.22
N SER A 19 13.82 11.30 -28.61
CA SER A 19 13.73 10.39 -29.78
C SER A 19 12.70 9.27 -29.60
N GLY A 20 12.16 9.06 -28.41
CA GLY A 20 11.23 7.97 -28.09
C GLY A 20 11.91 6.60 -27.89
N HIS A 21 13.19 6.49 -28.17
CA HIS A 21 13.95 5.26 -27.96
C HIS A 21 14.38 5.10 -26.49
N PHE A 22 14.50 3.85 -26.05
CA PHE A 22 15.09 3.55 -24.76
C PHE A 22 16.61 3.73 -24.79
N THR A 23 17.14 4.32 -23.74
CA THR A 23 18.58 4.56 -23.52
C THR A 23 18.97 4.02 -22.14
N GLU A 24 20.26 3.98 -21.86
CA GLU A 24 20.79 3.53 -20.57
C GLU A 24 20.23 2.15 -20.15
N ILE A 25 20.12 1.24 -21.13
CA ILE A 25 19.59 -0.11 -20.92
C ILE A 25 20.59 -0.93 -20.12
N SER A 26 20.19 -1.47 -18.98
CA SER A 26 21.02 -2.32 -18.13
C SER A 26 20.20 -3.47 -17.56
N LEU A 27 20.80 -4.66 -17.50
CA LEU A 27 20.17 -5.83 -16.89
C LEU A 27 20.01 -5.61 -15.38
N LEU A 28 18.79 -5.71 -14.88
CA LEU A 28 18.48 -5.69 -13.45
C LEU A 28 18.51 -7.09 -12.86
N HIS A 29 17.86 -8.03 -13.51
CA HIS A 29 17.66 -9.35 -12.98
C HIS A 29 17.32 -10.35 -14.10
N ALA A 30 17.92 -11.56 -14.03
CA ALA A 30 17.42 -12.71 -14.76
C ALA A 30 16.27 -13.33 -13.97
N SER A 31 15.08 -13.40 -14.56
CA SER A 31 13.91 -13.89 -13.86
C SER A 31 14.10 -15.33 -13.37
N SER A 32 13.58 -15.64 -12.20
CA SER A 32 13.64 -16.98 -11.58
C SER A 32 12.97 -18.09 -12.42
N ASN A 33 12.15 -17.72 -13.40
CA ASN A 33 11.50 -18.64 -14.33
C ASN A 33 12.43 -19.13 -15.46
N GLY A 34 13.60 -18.50 -15.63
CA GLY A 34 14.65 -18.88 -16.59
C GLY A 34 14.38 -18.52 -18.06
N TYR A 35 13.18 -18.01 -18.41
CA TYR A 35 12.85 -17.66 -19.79
C TYR A 35 12.72 -16.16 -20.05
N SER A 36 12.80 -15.31 -19.02
CA SER A 36 12.73 -13.86 -19.17
C SER A 36 13.85 -13.14 -18.44
N GLU A 37 14.15 -11.95 -18.92
CA GLU A 37 15.13 -11.02 -18.37
C GLU A 37 14.45 -9.68 -18.11
N ILE A 38 14.90 -9.00 -17.07
CA ILE A 38 14.35 -7.73 -16.62
C ILE A 38 15.45 -6.68 -16.73
N TYR A 39 15.19 -5.65 -17.53
CA TYR A 39 16.10 -4.54 -17.75
C TYR A 39 15.55 -3.25 -17.17
N LYS A 40 16.43 -2.38 -16.71
CA LYS A 40 16.16 -0.97 -16.44
C LYS A 40 16.56 -0.16 -17.66
N ALA A 41 15.70 0.74 -18.09
CA ALA A 41 15.97 1.58 -19.25
C ALA A 41 15.38 2.97 -19.06
N LYS A 42 15.92 3.97 -19.71
CA LYS A 42 15.49 5.36 -19.61
C LYS A 42 14.83 5.80 -20.91
N ARG A 43 13.64 6.44 -20.80
CA ARG A 43 12.94 7.05 -21.94
C ARG A 43 12.30 8.36 -21.48
N TYR A 44 12.48 9.42 -22.24
CA TYR A 44 12.01 10.79 -21.90
C TYR A 44 12.44 11.23 -20.49
N GLY A 45 13.66 10.90 -20.07
CA GLY A 45 14.20 11.23 -18.75
C GLY A 45 13.65 10.40 -17.59
N ARG A 46 12.76 9.43 -17.83
CA ARG A 46 12.16 8.57 -16.81
C ARG A 46 12.66 7.14 -16.92
N TRP A 47 12.84 6.50 -15.78
CA TRP A 47 13.17 5.09 -15.70
C TRP A 47 11.95 4.21 -15.94
N HIS A 48 12.18 3.10 -16.64
CA HIS A 48 11.21 2.06 -16.96
C HIS A 48 11.84 0.70 -16.69
N VAL A 49 10.99 -0.30 -16.51
CA VAL A 49 11.36 -1.70 -16.53
C VAL A 49 10.93 -2.28 -17.87
N LEU A 50 11.83 -3.02 -18.50
CA LEU A 50 11.57 -3.80 -19.69
C LEU A 50 11.67 -5.28 -19.33
N LYS A 51 10.58 -6.03 -19.45
CA LYS A 51 10.57 -7.48 -19.27
C LYS A 51 10.52 -8.14 -20.64
N CYS A 52 11.59 -8.85 -20.99
CA CYS A 52 11.80 -9.44 -22.30
C CYS A 52 12.08 -10.95 -22.16
N LEU A 53 11.95 -11.69 -23.25
CA LEU A 53 12.39 -13.09 -23.30
C LEU A 53 13.91 -13.17 -23.45
N THR A 54 14.52 -14.21 -22.86
CA THR A 54 15.92 -14.57 -23.15
C THR A 54 16.07 -14.96 -24.61
N GLU A 55 17.29 -14.92 -25.16
CA GLU A 55 17.53 -15.30 -26.56
C GLU A 55 17.06 -16.73 -26.85
N GLU A 56 17.28 -17.64 -25.90
CA GLU A 56 16.85 -19.04 -26.04
C GLU A 56 15.33 -19.16 -26.03
N ALA A 57 14.68 -18.35 -25.22
CA ALA A 57 13.22 -18.39 -25.08
C ALA A 57 12.48 -17.78 -26.27
N LYS A 58 13.07 -16.82 -26.97
CA LYS A 58 12.48 -16.17 -28.17
C LYS A 58 12.16 -17.16 -29.28
N ALA A 59 12.95 -18.22 -29.40
CA ALA A 59 12.72 -19.26 -30.41
C ALA A 59 11.52 -20.17 -30.13
N ASN A 60 10.97 -20.15 -28.90
CA ASN A 60 9.88 -21.01 -28.50
C ASN A 60 8.54 -20.26 -28.43
N PRO A 61 7.57 -20.55 -29.31
CA PRO A 61 6.27 -19.87 -29.36
C PRO A 61 5.50 -19.93 -28.04
N MET A 62 5.73 -20.95 -27.22
CA MET A 62 5.08 -21.08 -25.91
C MET A 62 5.46 -19.92 -24.98
N TYR A 63 6.75 -19.50 -24.94
CA TYR A 63 7.17 -18.39 -24.10
C TYR A 63 6.68 -17.05 -24.62
N GLN A 64 6.57 -16.89 -25.95
CA GLN A 64 5.92 -15.72 -26.54
C GLN A 64 4.47 -15.60 -26.08
N THR A 65 3.71 -16.70 -26.12
CA THR A 65 2.33 -16.75 -25.64
C THR A 65 2.25 -16.40 -24.14
N LEU A 66 3.22 -16.83 -23.32
CA LEU A 66 3.25 -16.51 -21.91
C LEU A 66 3.53 -15.01 -21.67
N LEU A 67 4.43 -14.40 -22.43
CA LEU A 67 4.71 -12.96 -22.36
C LEU A 67 3.47 -12.14 -22.78
N GLU A 68 2.81 -12.52 -23.86
CA GLU A 68 1.57 -11.88 -24.32
C GLU A 68 0.42 -12.03 -23.30
N LYS A 69 0.30 -13.20 -22.67
CA LYS A 69 -0.66 -13.43 -21.58
C LYS A 69 -0.39 -12.52 -20.41
N GLU A 70 0.86 -12.44 -19.95
CA GLU A 70 1.26 -11.55 -18.86
C GLU A 70 0.92 -10.09 -19.18
N PHE A 71 1.22 -9.65 -20.39
CA PHE A 71 0.84 -8.32 -20.85
C PHE A 71 -0.68 -8.11 -20.82
N THR A 72 -1.46 -9.05 -21.36
CA THR A 72 -2.92 -8.98 -21.41
C THR A 72 -3.55 -8.89 -20.03
N ILE A 73 -2.98 -9.58 -19.04
CA ILE A 73 -3.44 -9.55 -17.65
C ILE A 73 -3.02 -8.24 -16.97
N SER A 74 -1.77 -7.80 -17.14
CA SER A 74 -1.21 -6.69 -16.37
C SER A 74 -1.54 -5.31 -16.96
N TYR A 75 -1.71 -5.19 -18.27
CA TYR A 75 -1.93 -3.91 -18.94
C TYR A 75 -3.18 -3.14 -18.47
N PRO A 76 -4.34 -3.77 -18.23
CA PRO A 76 -5.53 -3.06 -17.76
C PRO A 76 -5.47 -2.71 -16.26
N LEU A 77 -4.46 -3.17 -15.53
CA LEU A 77 -4.37 -2.93 -14.09
C LEU A 77 -3.98 -1.48 -13.81
N ASN A 78 -4.75 -0.84 -12.93
CA ASN A 78 -4.50 0.52 -12.49
C ASN A 78 -4.87 0.66 -11.00
N HIS A 79 -3.88 0.49 -10.14
CA HIS A 79 -4.04 0.59 -8.69
C HIS A 79 -2.72 1.08 -8.06
N PRO A 80 -2.74 1.96 -7.04
CA PRO A 80 -1.52 2.55 -6.47
C PRO A 80 -0.53 1.53 -5.89
N ASN A 81 -1.02 0.35 -5.51
CA ASN A 81 -0.20 -0.73 -4.95
C ASN A 81 0.00 -1.90 -5.94
N VAL A 82 -0.17 -1.67 -7.23
CA VAL A 82 0.10 -2.64 -8.32
C VAL A 82 0.93 -1.93 -9.38
N VAL A 83 2.01 -2.55 -9.82
CA VAL A 83 2.89 -2.00 -10.86
C VAL A 83 2.10 -1.69 -12.13
N ARG A 84 2.32 -0.52 -12.69
CA ARG A 84 1.66 -0.11 -13.92
C ARG A 84 2.39 -0.65 -15.14
N THR A 85 1.69 -1.41 -15.96
CA THR A 85 2.15 -1.78 -17.30
C THR A 85 1.78 -0.66 -18.27
N ILE A 86 2.77 -0.14 -18.98
CA ILE A 86 2.66 1.01 -19.87
C ILE A 86 2.34 0.57 -21.31
N GLY A 87 2.95 -0.53 -21.74
CA GLY A 87 2.76 -1.05 -23.09
C GLY A 87 3.55 -2.32 -23.34
N MET A 88 3.46 -2.82 -24.56
CA MET A 88 4.30 -3.89 -25.09
C MET A 88 4.90 -3.39 -26.41
N GLU A 89 6.22 -3.37 -26.49
CA GLU A 89 6.94 -2.72 -27.58
C GLU A 89 8.12 -3.59 -28.06
N GLN A 90 8.48 -3.42 -29.32
CA GLN A 90 9.69 -4.04 -29.85
C GLN A 90 10.89 -3.12 -29.59
N VAL A 91 11.82 -3.60 -28.76
CA VAL A 91 13.01 -2.84 -28.37
C VAL A 91 14.22 -3.42 -29.11
N GLU A 92 15.02 -2.55 -29.70
CA GLU A 92 16.23 -2.96 -30.47
C GLU A 92 17.18 -3.77 -29.56
N GLY A 93 17.63 -4.91 -30.05
CA GLY A 93 18.50 -5.84 -29.31
C GLY A 93 17.79 -6.72 -28.27
N LEU A 94 16.57 -6.37 -27.84
CA LEU A 94 15.82 -7.13 -26.82
C LEU A 94 14.59 -7.86 -27.40
N GLY A 95 14.06 -7.43 -28.55
CA GLY A 95 12.83 -7.98 -29.13
C GLY A 95 11.58 -7.42 -28.45
N TRP A 96 10.51 -8.22 -28.36
CA TRP A 96 9.28 -7.82 -27.70
C TRP A 96 9.45 -7.75 -26.19
N CYS A 97 9.14 -6.59 -25.61
CA CYS A 97 9.26 -6.33 -24.18
C CYS A 97 7.94 -5.76 -23.63
N ILE A 98 7.55 -6.23 -22.46
CA ILE A 98 6.54 -5.54 -21.63
C ILE A 98 7.24 -4.35 -20.99
N VAL A 99 6.69 -3.16 -21.18
CA VAL A 99 7.18 -1.90 -20.59
C VAL A 99 6.36 -1.60 -19.35
N GLN A 100 7.04 -1.47 -18.21
CA GLN A 100 6.42 -1.14 -16.93
C GLN A 100 7.04 0.12 -16.32
N GLU A 101 6.34 0.74 -15.40
CA GLU A 101 6.94 1.78 -14.57
C GLU A 101 8.09 1.19 -13.73
N TYR A 102 9.12 2.00 -13.52
CA TYR A 102 10.21 1.64 -12.61
C TYR A 102 9.82 2.07 -11.20
N ILE A 103 9.81 1.11 -10.28
CA ILE A 103 9.57 1.36 -8.86
C ILE A 103 10.93 1.47 -8.17
N ASP A 104 11.23 2.65 -7.63
CA ASP A 104 12.40 2.88 -6.79
C ASP A 104 12.12 2.37 -5.37
N GLY A 105 12.59 1.18 -5.07
CA GLY A 105 12.30 0.49 -3.81
C GLY A 105 13.04 -0.82 -3.67
N ASP A 106 12.97 -1.38 -2.47
CA ASP A 106 13.56 -2.67 -2.11
C ASP A 106 12.48 -3.75 -1.98
N THR A 107 12.88 -5.00 -2.11
CA THR A 107 12.00 -6.15 -1.86
C THR A 107 11.56 -6.20 -0.40
N LEU A 108 10.34 -6.65 -0.16
CA LEU A 108 9.75 -6.73 1.16
C LEU A 108 10.59 -7.61 2.09
N GLN A 109 11.09 -7.03 3.21
CA GLN A 109 11.79 -7.77 4.26
C GLN A 109 10.86 -8.06 5.45
N ALA A 110 10.13 -7.04 5.90
CA ALA A 110 9.16 -7.13 6.97
C ALA A 110 7.97 -6.24 6.63
N ILE A 111 6.76 -6.68 6.97
CA ILE A 111 5.54 -5.96 6.64
C ILE A 111 4.97 -5.24 7.86
N THR A 112 4.77 -3.94 7.74
CA THR A 112 4.08 -3.11 8.73
C THR A 112 2.56 -3.24 8.59
N PRO A 113 1.76 -2.82 9.59
CA PRO A 113 0.30 -2.84 9.47
C PRO A 113 -0.23 -2.06 8.25
N ILE A 114 0.32 -0.87 7.98
CA ILE A 114 -0.06 -0.03 6.84
C ILE A 114 0.27 -0.72 5.52
N GLN A 115 1.47 -1.27 5.40
CA GLN A 115 1.89 -2.01 4.21
C GLN A 115 1.04 -3.28 3.98
N LEU A 116 0.64 -3.96 5.06
CA LEU A 116 -0.26 -5.10 4.96
C LEU A 116 -1.66 -4.69 4.47
N GLU A 117 -2.18 -3.55 4.93
CA GLU A 117 -3.43 -3.00 4.41
C GLU A 117 -3.32 -2.67 2.92
N GLN A 118 -2.24 -2.02 2.48
CA GLN A 118 -1.97 -1.70 1.08
C GLN A 118 -1.86 -2.96 0.22
N LEU A 119 -1.14 -3.98 0.70
CA LEU A 119 -1.05 -5.26 0.00
C LEU A 119 -2.41 -5.97 -0.09
N CYS A 120 -3.21 -5.90 0.96
CA CYS A 120 -4.59 -6.40 0.92
C CYS A 120 -5.42 -5.65 -0.12
N ASP A 121 -5.28 -4.32 -0.26
CA ASP A 121 -6.00 -3.54 -1.26
C ASP A 121 -5.61 -3.94 -2.68
N ALA A 122 -4.32 -4.13 -2.95
CA ALA A 122 -3.83 -4.65 -4.22
C ALA A 122 -4.46 -6.02 -4.55
N LEU A 123 -4.41 -6.95 -3.60
CA LEU A 123 -4.97 -8.30 -3.80
C LEU A 123 -6.50 -8.27 -3.96
N ILE A 124 -7.21 -7.46 -3.18
CA ILE A 124 -8.67 -7.29 -3.34
C ILE A 124 -8.98 -6.76 -4.74
N TYR A 125 -8.22 -5.78 -5.21
CA TYR A 125 -8.41 -5.19 -6.53
C TYR A 125 -8.25 -6.23 -7.65
N ILE A 126 -7.16 -7.01 -7.68
CA ILE A 126 -6.95 -8.00 -8.73
C ILE A 126 -7.95 -9.16 -8.62
N HIS A 127 -8.31 -9.58 -7.41
CA HIS A 127 -9.30 -10.64 -7.19
C HIS A 127 -10.71 -10.23 -7.69
N HIS A 128 -11.10 -8.96 -7.53
CA HIS A 128 -12.36 -8.45 -8.11
C HIS A 128 -12.37 -8.47 -9.64
N LEU A 129 -11.19 -8.40 -10.28
CA LEU A 129 -11.06 -8.56 -11.73
C LEU A 129 -10.98 -10.05 -12.15
N GLY A 130 -11.14 -10.96 -11.22
CA GLY A 130 -11.02 -12.41 -11.44
C GLY A 130 -9.59 -12.89 -11.63
N ILE A 131 -8.60 -12.08 -11.27
CA ILE A 131 -7.17 -12.38 -11.42
C ILE A 131 -6.64 -12.93 -10.10
N THR A 132 -5.93 -14.06 -10.15
CA THR A 132 -5.15 -14.63 -9.05
C THR A 132 -3.66 -14.47 -9.39
N HIS A 133 -2.85 -13.97 -8.47
CA HIS A 133 -1.43 -13.68 -8.70
C HIS A 133 -0.58 -14.95 -8.84
N ARG A 134 -0.80 -15.95 -8.01
CA ARG A 134 -0.20 -17.28 -8.00
C ARG A 134 1.30 -17.37 -7.65
N ASP A 135 2.02 -16.27 -7.64
CA ASP A 135 3.44 -16.20 -7.24
C ASP A 135 3.68 -15.09 -6.21
N LEU A 136 2.78 -14.98 -5.23
CA LEU A 136 2.94 -14.00 -4.17
C LEU A 136 4.08 -14.43 -3.24
N LYS A 137 5.14 -13.61 -3.20
CA LYS A 137 6.36 -13.80 -2.39
C LYS A 137 7.01 -12.44 -2.12
N PRO A 138 7.92 -12.35 -1.14
CA PRO A 138 8.58 -11.06 -0.82
C PRO A 138 9.27 -10.41 -2.02
N GLU A 139 9.88 -11.20 -2.91
CA GLU A 139 10.58 -10.72 -4.09
C GLU A 139 9.65 -10.02 -5.09
N ASN A 140 8.36 -10.35 -5.08
CA ASN A 140 7.35 -9.76 -5.95
C ASN A 140 6.58 -8.61 -5.26
N ILE A 141 7.07 -8.12 -4.13
CA ILE A 141 6.51 -7.00 -3.38
C ILE A 141 7.62 -5.99 -3.12
N LEU A 142 7.56 -4.83 -3.77
CA LEU A 142 8.51 -3.75 -3.53
C LEU A 142 7.96 -2.78 -2.48
N VAL A 143 8.88 -2.26 -1.67
CA VAL A 143 8.63 -1.17 -0.72
C VAL A 143 9.32 0.07 -1.25
N THR A 144 8.56 1.10 -1.62
CA THR A 144 9.08 2.32 -2.24
C THR A 144 9.91 3.15 -1.27
N HIS A 145 11.00 3.77 -1.75
CA HIS A 145 11.90 4.59 -0.93
C HIS A 145 11.27 5.92 -0.52
N ASP A 146 10.39 6.48 -1.35
CA ASP A 146 9.78 7.80 -1.13
C ASP A 146 8.64 7.77 -0.10
N THR A 147 7.70 6.85 -0.25
CA THR A 147 6.46 6.78 0.55
C THR A 147 6.40 5.58 1.49
N ASN A 148 7.40 4.70 1.43
CA ASN A 148 7.41 3.43 2.16
C ASN A 148 6.14 2.58 1.91
N SER A 149 5.56 2.75 0.71
CA SER A 149 4.36 2.04 0.26
C SER A 149 4.71 0.73 -0.42
N VAL A 150 3.84 -0.26 -0.35
CA VAL A 150 4.04 -1.52 -1.08
C VAL A 150 3.48 -1.42 -2.50
N VAL A 151 4.21 -2.03 -3.44
CA VAL A 151 3.77 -2.23 -4.82
C VAL A 151 3.96 -3.69 -5.20
N LEU A 152 2.86 -4.34 -5.60
CA LEU A 152 2.85 -5.71 -6.11
C LEU A 152 3.34 -5.70 -7.55
N ILE A 153 4.35 -6.51 -7.86
CA ILE A 153 4.97 -6.62 -9.17
C ILE A 153 4.88 -8.07 -9.69
N ASP A 154 5.21 -8.26 -10.96
CA ASP A 154 5.35 -9.55 -11.63
C ASP A 154 4.06 -10.40 -11.71
N PHE A 155 3.38 -10.29 -12.84
CA PHE A 155 2.17 -11.04 -13.18
C PHE A 155 2.44 -12.24 -14.11
N GLY A 156 3.69 -12.69 -14.23
CA GLY A 156 4.10 -13.76 -15.15
C GLY A 156 3.41 -15.09 -14.90
N LEU A 157 3.04 -15.40 -13.66
CA LEU A 157 2.26 -16.57 -13.29
C LEU A 157 0.79 -16.26 -13.00
N ALA A 158 0.39 -14.99 -13.05
CA ALA A 158 -1.00 -14.61 -12.83
C ALA A 158 -1.94 -15.29 -13.82
N ASP A 159 -3.14 -15.61 -13.37
CA ASP A 159 -4.11 -16.31 -14.19
C ASP A 159 -5.53 -15.76 -13.95
N LYS A 160 -6.34 -15.89 -14.99
CA LYS A 160 -7.76 -15.56 -14.99
C LYS A 160 -8.53 -16.83 -15.30
N ALA A 161 -9.67 -17.05 -14.67
CA ALA A 161 -10.43 -18.28 -14.77
C ALA A 161 -10.68 -18.74 -16.21
N ASP A 162 -10.70 -17.81 -17.16
CA ASP A 162 -10.95 -18.06 -18.58
C ASP A 162 -9.68 -18.28 -19.43
N PHE A 163 -8.46 -18.14 -18.84
CA PHE A 163 -7.18 -18.17 -19.55
C PHE A 163 -6.20 -19.19 -18.98
N THR A 164 -6.50 -20.47 -19.08
CA THR A 164 -5.63 -21.51 -18.50
C THR A 164 -4.64 -22.04 -19.54
N VAL A 165 -3.50 -21.40 -19.73
CA VAL A 165 -2.42 -21.87 -20.64
C VAL A 165 -1.50 -22.89 -19.95
N LEU A 166 -1.27 -22.75 -18.63
CA LEU A 166 -0.44 -23.69 -17.86
C LEU A 166 -1.21 -24.18 -16.63
N LYS A 167 -1.69 -25.41 -16.69
CA LYS A 167 -2.27 -26.14 -15.53
C LYS A 167 -1.21 -26.70 -14.59
N SER A 168 0.09 -26.48 -14.86
CA SER A 168 1.16 -27.02 -14.03
C SER A 168 1.28 -26.27 -12.71
N ALA A 169 1.83 -26.95 -11.71
CA ALA A 169 2.20 -26.40 -10.40
C ALA A 169 3.31 -25.34 -10.55
N ALA A 170 2.94 -24.18 -11.10
CA ALA A 170 3.83 -23.04 -11.23
C ALA A 170 3.76 -22.19 -9.95
N GLY A 171 4.89 -21.73 -9.46
CA GLY A 171 5.02 -20.91 -8.25
C GLY A 171 6.34 -21.19 -7.55
N THR A 172 6.68 -20.33 -6.59
CA THR A 172 7.92 -20.44 -5.84
C THR A 172 7.78 -21.44 -4.69
N THR A 173 8.67 -22.42 -4.64
CA THR A 173 8.71 -23.43 -3.57
C THR A 173 8.62 -22.78 -2.19
N GLY A 174 7.74 -23.28 -1.34
CA GLY A 174 7.48 -22.74 0.00
C GLY A 174 6.29 -21.78 0.08
N TYR A 175 5.86 -21.15 -1.03
CA TYR A 175 4.67 -20.28 -1.08
C TYR A 175 3.49 -20.91 -1.79
N ILE A 176 3.68 -22.08 -2.38
CA ILE A 176 2.65 -22.82 -3.16
C ILE A 176 1.64 -23.46 -2.22
N ALA A 177 0.36 -23.21 -2.45
CA ALA A 177 -0.71 -23.82 -1.70
C ALA A 177 -0.84 -25.32 -2.05
N PRO A 178 -1.20 -26.22 -1.08
CA PRO A 178 -1.29 -27.65 -1.33
C PRO A 178 -2.21 -28.05 -2.50
N GLU A 179 -3.34 -27.39 -2.64
CA GLU A 179 -4.31 -27.62 -3.72
C GLU A 179 -3.79 -27.17 -5.10
N GLN A 180 -2.88 -26.22 -5.14
CA GLN A 180 -2.25 -25.79 -6.39
C GLN A 180 -1.40 -26.91 -6.99
N LEU A 181 -0.75 -27.70 -6.14
CA LEU A 181 0.03 -28.87 -6.56
C LEU A 181 -0.85 -30.05 -6.99
N ALA A 182 -1.97 -30.27 -6.28
CA ALA A 182 -2.79 -31.44 -6.43
C ALA A 182 -3.83 -31.32 -7.56
N GLU A 183 -4.47 -30.17 -7.69
CA GLU A 183 -5.70 -30.02 -8.47
C GLU A 183 -5.57 -29.03 -9.64
N GLY A 184 -4.52 -28.21 -9.67
CA GLY A 184 -4.36 -27.16 -10.69
C GLY A 184 -5.49 -26.12 -10.67
N ILE A 185 -6.24 -26.04 -9.57
CA ILE A 185 -7.36 -25.11 -9.41
C ILE A 185 -6.81 -23.69 -9.20
N ILE A 186 -7.34 -22.75 -9.97
CA ILE A 186 -6.98 -21.34 -9.87
C ILE A 186 -8.10 -20.61 -9.15
N ASN A 187 -7.79 -20.09 -7.98
CA ASN A 187 -8.71 -19.27 -7.20
C ASN A 187 -7.93 -18.35 -6.23
N PRO A 188 -8.54 -17.28 -5.71
CA PRO A 188 -7.92 -16.35 -4.76
C PRO A 188 -7.37 -16.98 -3.47
N GLN A 189 -7.77 -18.20 -3.14
CA GLN A 189 -7.28 -18.91 -1.94
C GLN A 189 -5.79 -19.26 -2.03
N LEU A 190 -5.24 -19.32 -3.24
CA LEU A 190 -3.80 -19.51 -3.47
C LEU A 190 -3.01 -18.31 -2.95
N ASP A 191 -3.43 -17.10 -3.29
CA ASP A 191 -2.79 -15.86 -2.82
C ASP A 191 -2.97 -15.67 -1.31
N ILE A 192 -4.11 -16.08 -0.75
CA ILE A 192 -4.34 -16.06 0.70
C ILE A 192 -3.36 -16.99 1.42
N PHE A 193 -3.10 -18.18 0.88
CA PHE A 193 -2.11 -19.09 1.45
C PHE A 193 -0.71 -18.48 1.40
N ALA A 194 -0.28 -17.99 0.24
CA ALA A 194 1.03 -17.36 0.06
C ALA A 194 1.22 -16.13 0.96
N LEU A 195 0.19 -15.27 1.10
CA LEU A 195 0.17 -14.18 2.07
C LEU A 195 0.38 -14.71 3.49
N GLY A 196 -0.26 -15.82 3.85
CA GLY A 196 -0.07 -16.48 5.15
C GLY A 196 1.39 -16.86 5.38
N VAL A 197 2.08 -17.40 4.38
CA VAL A 197 3.51 -17.75 4.48
C VAL A 197 4.36 -16.52 4.74
N ILE A 198 4.15 -15.42 3.98
CA ILE A 198 4.84 -14.15 4.19
C ILE A 198 4.65 -13.66 5.64
N LEU A 199 3.41 -13.66 6.12
CA LEU A 199 3.05 -13.19 7.45
C LEU A 199 3.59 -14.09 8.57
N SER A 200 3.81 -15.39 8.31
CA SER A 200 4.27 -16.35 9.32
C SER A 200 5.66 -16.03 9.87
N GLN A 201 6.47 -15.31 9.11
CA GLN A 201 7.83 -14.90 9.49
C GLN A 201 7.84 -13.85 10.60
N GLN A 202 6.72 -13.19 10.91
CA GLN A 202 6.63 -12.14 11.91
C GLN A 202 5.68 -12.53 13.05
N LYS A 203 6.15 -12.41 14.29
CA LYS A 203 5.41 -12.83 15.49
C LYS A 203 4.02 -12.16 15.60
N GLN A 204 3.92 -10.90 15.23
CA GLN A 204 2.68 -10.11 15.32
C GLN A 204 1.55 -10.65 14.45
N TRP A 205 1.87 -11.32 13.33
CA TRP A 205 0.92 -11.83 12.35
C TRP A 205 0.61 -13.32 12.48
N LYS A 206 1.25 -14.05 13.43
CA LYS A 206 1.13 -15.50 13.55
C LYS A 206 -0.32 -16.02 13.57
N ARG A 207 -1.25 -15.27 14.18
CA ARG A 207 -2.66 -15.68 14.25
C ARG A 207 -3.33 -15.62 12.87
N ILE A 208 -3.08 -14.56 12.11
CA ILE A 208 -3.61 -14.38 10.75
C ILE A 208 -2.96 -15.41 9.84
N ALA A 209 -1.63 -15.51 9.88
CA ALA A 209 -0.85 -16.46 9.10
C ALA A 209 -1.35 -17.90 9.28
N LYS A 210 -1.52 -18.36 10.53
CA LYS A 210 -2.02 -19.71 10.83
C LYS A 210 -3.38 -20.01 10.17
N LYS A 211 -4.28 -19.01 10.10
CA LYS A 211 -5.59 -19.19 9.45
C LYS A 211 -5.44 -19.17 7.93
N CYS A 212 -4.59 -18.31 7.37
CA CYS A 212 -4.32 -18.27 5.93
C CYS A 212 -3.71 -19.59 5.42
N MET A 213 -2.83 -20.22 6.21
CA MET A 213 -2.07 -21.41 5.86
C MET A 213 -2.78 -22.73 6.18
N GLN A 214 -4.10 -22.73 6.41
CA GLN A 214 -4.83 -24.00 6.59
C GLN A 214 -4.73 -24.84 5.30
N GLU A 215 -4.49 -26.15 5.43
CA GLU A 215 -4.41 -27.07 4.30
C GLU A 215 -5.70 -27.04 3.48
N ASN A 216 -6.85 -27.14 4.16
CA ASN A 216 -8.16 -27.04 3.51
C ASN A 216 -8.49 -25.56 3.22
N PRO A 217 -8.64 -25.17 1.94
CA PRO A 217 -8.95 -23.78 1.56
C PRO A 217 -10.23 -23.24 2.21
N LYS A 218 -11.24 -24.10 2.45
CA LYS A 218 -12.50 -23.71 3.11
C LYS A 218 -12.33 -23.31 4.58
N LYS A 219 -11.20 -23.65 5.22
CA LYS A 219 -10.87 -23.24 6.60
C LYS A 219 -10.06 -21.95 6.65
N ARG A 220 -9.58 -21.43 5.52
CA ARG A 220 -8.90 -20.15 5.41
C ARG A 220 -9.87 -18.98 5.57
N TYR A 221 -9.39 -17.77 5.40
CA TYR A 221 -10.26 -16.63 5.16
C TYR A 221 -10.93 -16.77 3.79
N LEU A 222 -12.21 -16.42 3.68
CA LEU A 222 -12.94 -16.52 2.42
C LEU A 222 -12.45 -15.53 1.37
N SER A 223 -11.93 -14.38 1.82
CA SER A 223 -11.36 -13.35 0.97
C SER A 223 -10.28 -12.55 1.71
N VAL A 224 -9.44 -11.84 0.95
CA VAL A 224 -8.47 -10.89 1.51
C VAL A 224 -9.16 -9.76 2.27
N GLY A 225 -10.39 -9.39 1.88
CA GLY A 225 -11.21 -8.40 2.60
C GLY A 225 -11.53 -8.81 4.05
N GLU A 226 -11.66 -10.11 4.35
CA GLU A 226 -11.79 -10.57 5.73
C GLU A 226 -10.48 -10.38 6.51
N ILE A 227 -9.33 -10.62 5.87
CA ILE A 227 -8.02 -10.37 6.49
C ILE A 227 -7.89 -8.89 6.85
N LYS A 228 -8.20 -8.00 5.91
CA LYS A 228 -8.16 -6.55 6.13
C LYS A 228 -9.02 -6.11 7.31
N LYS A 229 -10.24 -6.64 7.45
CA LYS A 229 -11.11 -6.38 8.60
C LYS A 229 -10.50 -6.84 9.94
N HIS A 230 -9.65 -7.86 9.94
CA HIS A 230 -8.98 -8.34 11.15
C HIS A 230 -7.76 -7.49 11.51
N ILE A 231 -7.09 -6.89 10.53
CA ILE A 231 -5.98 -5.95 10.74
C ILE A 231 -6.51 -4.64 11.32
N ALA A 232 -7.60 -4.11 10.76
CA ALA A 232 -8.22 -2.85 11.16
C ALA A 232 -8.87 -2.90 12.56
N LYS A 233 -9.08 -4.09 13.13
CA LYS A 233 -9.60 -4.18 14.51
C LYS A 233 -8.52 -3.72 15.47
N PRO A 234 -8.75 -2.68 16.28
CA PRO A 234 -7.83 -2.27 17.31
C PRO A 234 -7.51 -3.49 18.19
N SER A 235 -6.23 -3.66 18.48
CA SER A 235 -5.79 -4.74 19.34
C SER A 235 -6.63 -4.73 20.63
N PRO A 236 -7.16 -5.89 21.09
CA PRO A 236 -7.94 -5.95 22.33
C PRO A 236 -7.12 -5.47 23.55
N TRP A 237 -5.80 -5.33 23.39
CA TRP A 237 -4.91 -4.73 24.38
C TRP A 237 -5.11 -3.22 24.51
N ILE A 238 -5.39 -2.50 23.40
CA ILE A 238 -5.67 -1.06 23.43
C ILE A 238 -6.96 -0.82 24.21
N GLY A 239 -8.01 -1.62 23.97
CA GLY A 239 -9.25 -1.54 24.73
C GLY A 239 -9.05 -1.86 26.22
N LYS A 240 -8.25 -2.89 26.55
CA LYS A 240 -7.92 -3.22 27.93
C LYS A 240 -7.06 -2.14 28.59
N SER A 241 -6.11 -1.55 27.88
CA SER A 241 -5.30 -0.44 28.39
C SER A 241 -6.13 0.82 28.63
N ILE A 242 -7.08 1.13 27.78
CA ILE A 242 -8.02 2.25 27.98
C ILE A 242 -8.91 1.99 29.18
N ILE A 243 -9.46 0.77 29.31
CA ILE A 243 -10.30 0.40 30.48
C ILE A 243 -9.49 0.46 31.78
N THR A 244 -8.24 -0.05 31.79
CA THR A 244 -7.38 0.07 32.97
C THR A 244 -7.02 1.52 33.28
N LEU A 245 -6.77 2.36 32.29
CA LEU A 245 -6.53 3.79 32.48
C LEU A 245 -7.75 4.52 33.03
N LEU A 246 -8.96 4.20 32.53
CA LEU A 246 -10.21 4.73 33.04
C LEU A 246 -10.49 4.27 34.48
N LEU A 247 -10.20 3.01 34.82
CA LEU A 247 -10.31 2.49 36.18
C LEU A 247 -9.34 3.18 37.14
N ILE A 248 -8.08 3.39 36.71
CA ILE A 248 -7.08 4.15 37.48
C ILE A 248 -7.53 5.59 37.67
N LEU A 249 -8.07 6.22 36.62
CA LEU A 249 -8.61 7.58 36.70
C LEU A 249 -9.80 7.66 37.69
N LEU A 250 -10.70 6.69 37.67
CA LEU A 250 -11.81 6.60 38.63
C LEU A 250 -11.32 6.42 40.09
N VAL A 251 -10.28 5.58 40.27
CA VAL A 251 -9.66 5.40 41.60
C VAL A 251 -9.01 6.71 42.07
N VAL A 252 -8.29 7.40 41.18
CA VAL A 252 -7.65 8.69 41.47
C VAL A 252 -8.70 9.75 41.81
N ILE A 253 -9.80 9.81 41.05
CA ILE A 253 -10.92 10.70 41.33
C ILE A 253 -11.57 10.34 42.70
N GLY A 254 -11.79 9.05 42.94
CA GLY A 254 -12.36 8.57 44.22
C GLY A 254 -11.46 8.93 45.41
N LEU A 255 -10.14 8.71 45.30
CA LEU A 255 -9.17 9.11 46.31
C LEU A 255 -9.10 10.63 46.49
N SER A 256 -9.18 11.38 45.39
CA SER A 256 -9.21 12.85 45.44
C SER A 256 -10.47 13.38 46.15
N VAL A 257 -11.63 12.77 45.89
CA VAL A 257 -12.88 13.09 46.58
C VAL A 257 -12.81 12.73 48.07
N GLN A 258 -12.20 11.59 48.39
CA GLN A 258 -12.05 11.16 49.80
C GLN A 258 -11.05 12.08 50.55
N LEU A 259 -9.94 12.45 49.92
CA LEU A 259 -9.01 13.44 50.47
C LEU A 259 -9.65 14.82 50.62
N TYR A 260 -10.47 15.23 49.64
CA TYR A 260 -11.23 16.47 49.72
C TYR A 260 -12.23 16.46 50.89
N HIS A 261 -12.93 15.32 51.12
CA HIS A 261 -13.84 15.14 52.26
C HIS A 261 -13.12 15.16 53.60
N GLN A 262 -11.93 14.50 53.68
CA GLN A 262 -11.11 14.53 54.90
C GLN A 262 -10.58 15.96 55.17
N ASN A 263 -10.12 16.67 54.13
CA ASN A 263 -9.67 18.06 54.29
C ASN A 263 -10.80 19.01 54.66
N ALA A 264 -12.01 18.79 54.14
CA ALA A 264 -13.19 19.59 54.53
C ALA A 264 -13.58 19.35 55.99
N VAL A 265 -13.48 18.09 56.46
CA VAL A 265 -13.73 17.77 57.87
C VAL A 265 -12.67 18.39 58.79
N LEU A 266 -11.39 18.34 58.39
CA LEU A 266 -10.27 18.99 59.10
C LEU A 266 -10.42 20.52 59.12
N ALA A 267 -10.85 21.15 58.03
CA ALA A 267 -11.12 22.58 57.96
C ALA A 267 -12.32 22.98 58.86
N ALA A 268 -13.34 22.14 58.92
CA ALA A 268 -14.50 22.37 59.85
C ALA A 268 -14.07 22.26 61.32
N GLN A 269 -13.12 21.41 61.65
CA GLN A 269 -12.50 21.33 63.00
C GLN A 269 -11.55 22.49 63.29
N GLN A 270 -10.92 23.08 62.29
CA GLN A 270 -10.01 24.22 62.47
C GLN A 270 -10.67 25.60 62.41
N GLN A 271 -11.97 25.69 62.08
CA GLN A 271 -12.75 26.94 62.07
C GLN A 271 -12.83 27.65 63.44
N SER A 272 -12.33 27.01 64.47
CA SER A 272 -12.22 27.65 65.77
C SER A 272 -10.95 28.56 65.91
N ILE A 273 -10.12 28.69 64.86
CA ILE A 273 -8.88 29.45 64.92
C ILE A 273 -8.82 30.38 63.72
N GLU A 274 -8.68 31.68 63.99
CA GLU A 274 -8.70 32.83 63.06
C GLU A 274 -7.67 32.81 61.88
N SER A 275 -7.00 31.67 61.61
CA SER A 275 -5.98 31.59 60.56
C SER A 275 -6.50 30.92 59.24
N ALA A 276 -7.76 30.55 59.15
CA ALA A 276 -8.28 29.81 57.96
C ALA A 276 -8.57 30.72 56.74
N ASP A 277 -8.87 31.98 56.98
CA ASP A 277 -9.25 32.90 55.88
C ASP A 277 -8.11 33.27 54.90
N SER A 278 -6.90 33.37 55.40
CA SER A 278 -5.74 33.70 54.53
C SER A 278 -5.31 32.52 53.66
N LYS A 279 -5.53 31.24 54.11
CA LYS A 279 -5.22 30.05 53.33
C LYS A 279 -6.30 29.76 52.27
N ASN A 280 -7.53 30.13 52.55
CA ASN A 280 -8.65 29.94 51.60
C ASN A 280 -8.46 30.87 50.37
N THR A 281 -8.01 32.10 50.64
CA THR A 281 -7.73 33.11 49.57
C THR A 281 -6.58 32.66 48.68
N ALA A 282 -5.52 32.06 49.28
CA ALA A 282 -4.36 31.55 48.48
C ALA A 282 -4.74 30.33 47.62
N LEU A 283 -5.64 29.46 48.13
CA LEU A 283 -6.12 28.31 47.36
C LEU A 283 -7.05 28.70 46.20
N GLN A 284 -7.87 29.73 46.42
CA GLN A 284 -8.73 30.25 45.34
C GLN A 284 -7.90 30.90 44.22
N GLN A 285 -6.82 31.61 44.57
CA GLN A 285 -5.95 32.18 43.58
C GLN A 285 -5.23 31.08 42.74
N GLN A 286 -4.78 29.99 43.37
CA GLN A 286 -4.18 28.86 42.67
C GLN A 286 -5.17 28.15 41.71
N LEU A 287 -6.44 28.06 42.10
CA LEU A 287 -7.50 27.52 41.25
C LEU A 287 -7.74 28.40 39.99
N VAL A 288 -7.70 29.70 40.18
CA VAL A 288 -7.82 30.66 39.07
C VAL A 288 -6.62 30.51 38.09
N ASP A 289 -5.40 30.43 38.66
CA ASP A 289 -4.17 30.25 37.85
C ASP A 289 -4.19 28.91 37.06
N TYR A 290 -4.69 27.83 37.69
CA TYR A 290 -4.88 26.55 37.00
C TYR A 290 -6.00 26.59 35.97
N GLN A 291 -7.05 27.35 36.20
CA GLN A 291 -8.15 27.53 35.25
C GLN A 291 -7.65 28.31 34.03
N GLU A 292 -6.85 29.35 34.20
CA GLU A 292 -6.23 30.07 33.10
C GLU A 292 -5.25 29.18 32.29
N GLN A 293 -4.46 28.34 32.98
CA GLN A 293 -3.59 27.37 32.29
C GLN A 293 -4.39 26.32 31.52
N MET A 294 -5.48 25.81 32.09
CA MET A 294 -6.35 24.84 31.42
C MET A 294 -7.10 25.45 30.23
N ASP A 295 -7.53 26.69 30.34
CA ASP A 295 -8.19 27.40 29.22
C ASP A 295 -7.19 27.69 28.09
N SER A 296 -5.96 28.07 28.44
CA SER A 296 -4.86 28.25 27.48
C SER A 296 -4.55 26.95 26.72
N LEU A 297 -4.48 25.83 27.45
CA LEU A 297 -4.24 24.50 26.85
C LEU A 297 -5.39 24.07 25.94
N LYS A 298 -6.62 24.37 26.34
CA LYS A 298 -7.83 24.05 25.56
C LYS A 298 -7.88 24.86 24.25
N ASP A 299 -7.48 26.11 24.30
CA ASP A 299 -7.43 26.98 23.12
C ASP A 299 -6.32 26.54 22.15
N GLU A 300 -5.16 26.10 22.67
CA GLU A 300 -4.09 25.51 21.86
C GLU A 300 -4.57 24.24 21.14
N TYR A 301 -5.22 23.32 21.86
CA TYR A 301 -5.82 22.12 21.27
C TYR A 301 -6.89 22.42 20.22
N GLN A 302 -7.73 23.44 20.46
CA GLN A 302 -8.74 23.83 19.47
C GLN A 302 -8.11 24.42 18.20
N GLN A 303 -7.01 25.17 18.33
CA GLN A 303 -6.25 25.66 17.16
C GLN A 303 -5.61 24.52 16.38
N GLU A 304 -5.03 23.54 17.08
CA GLU A 304 -4.43 22.37 16.44
C GLU A 304 -5.47 21.51 15.69
N VAL A 305 -6.63 21.28 16.31
CA VAL A 305 -7.76 20.57 15.69
C VAL A 305 -8.32 21.35 14.49
N SER A 306 -8.38 22.68 14.56
CA SER A 306 -8.84 23.49 13.43
C SER A 306 -7.85 23.48 12.28
N ALA A 307 -6.53 23.53 12.57
CA ALA A 307 -5.47 23.43 11.58
C ALA A 307 -5.47 22.06 10.89
N LEU A 308 -5.63 20.98 11.67
CA LEU A 308 -5.77 19.61 11.12
C LEU A 308 -7.04 19.43 10.25
N LYS A 309 -8.15 20.06 10.66
CA LYS A 309 -9.38 20.07 9.84
C LYS A 309 -9.19 20.83 8.53
N GLN A 310 -8.44 21.91 8.55
CA GLN A 310 -8.11 22.68 7.34
C GLN A 310 -7.19 21.85 6.42
N GLN A 311 -6.16 21.21 6.95
CA GLN A 311 -5.27 20.34 6.18
C GLN A 311 -6.03 19.16 5.57
N LEU A 312 -6.97 18.57 6.31
CA LEU A 312 -7.85 17.50 5.82
C LEU A 312 -8.76 18.00 4.69
N HIS A 313 -9.30 19.23 4.83
CA HIS A 313 -10.12 19.85 3.79
C HIS A 313 -9.31 20.11 2.52
N GLU A 314 -8.13 20.70 2.64
CA GLU A 314 -7.22 20.94 1.52
C GLU A 314 -6.78 19.63 0.82
N ALA A 315 -6.51 18.58 1.61
CA ALA A 315 -6.19 17.25 1.07
C ALA A 315 -7.38 16.62 0.32
N ASN A 316 -8.59 16.83 0.83
CA ASN A 316 -9.82 16.31 0.21
C ASN A 316 -10.16 17.07 -1.08
N ASP A 317 -9.96 18.40 -1.09
CA ASP A 317 -10.13 19.23 -2.29
C ASP A 317 -9.13 18.84 -3.38
N LYS A 318 -7.88 18.58 -2.99
CA LYS A 318 -6.86 18.09 -3.91
C LYS A 318 -7.18 16.71 -4.50
N ASN A 319 -7.75 15.83 -3.69
CA ASN A 319 -8.25 14.52 -4.14
C ASN A 319 -9.45 14.66 -5.10
N GLN A 320 -10.35 15.60 -4.83
CA GLN A 320 -11.47 15.89 -5.74
C GLN A 320 -10.97 16.48 -7.07
N GLU A 321 -10.00 17.39 -7.03
CA GLU A 321 -9.39 17.96 -8.23
C GLU A 321 -8.67 16.89 -9.07
N LEU A 322 -7.91 16.00 -8.41
CA LEU A 322 -7.26 14.86 -9.06
C LEU A 322 -8.29 13.91 -9.69
N SER A 323 -9.36 13.62 -8.98
CA SER A 323 -10.46 12.78 -9.48
C SER A 323 -11.20 13.42 -10.66
N ARG A 324 -11.28 14.77 -10.69
CA ARG A 324 -11.83 15.51 -11.82
C ARG A 324 -10.90 15.44 -13.02
N LYS A 325 -9.60 15.68 -12.82
CA LYS A 325 -8.59 15.56 -13.89
C LYS A 325 -8.56 14.15 -14.49
N ILE A 326 -8.63 13.11 -13.66
CA ILE A 326 -8.72 11.71 -14.13
C ILE A 326 -9.93 11.52 -15.05
N ARG A 327 -11.12 11.99 -14.64
CA ARG A 327 -12.35 11.93 -15.47
C ARG A 327 -12.26 12.74 -16.78
N GLU A 328 -11.51 13.81 -16.78
CA GLU A 328 -11.30 14.66 -17.97
C GLU A 328 -10.38 13.98 -19.01
N TYR A 329 -9.40 13.20 -18.52
CA TYR A 329 -8.50 12.44 -19.39
C TYR A 329 -9.07 11.10 -19.89
N GLU A 330 -10.02 10.51 -19.16
CA GLU A 330 -10.65 9.22 -19.51
C GLU A 330 -11.24 9.20 -20.94
N PRO A 331 -11.95 10.25 -21.42
CA PRO A 331 -12.46 10.30 -22.80
C PRO A 331 -11.35 10.42 -23.86
N HIS A 332 -10.22 11.06 -23.51
CA HIS A 332 -9.08 11.18 -24.43
C HIS A 332 -8.36 9.84 -24.60
N ILE A 333 -8.21 9.11 -23.52
CA ILE A 333 -7.61 7.75 -23.52
C ILE A 333 -8.50 6.80 -24.30
N ASN A 334 -9.82 6.80 -24.06
CA ASN A 334 -10.77 5.98 -24.80
C ASN A 334 -10.81 6.32 -26.29
N ARG A 335 -10.66 7.59 -26.66
CA ARG A 335 -10.58 8.01 -28.06
C ARG A 335 -9.30 7.54 -28.76
N MET A 336 -8.16 7.53 -28.04
CA MET A 336 -6.91 6.98 -28.59
C MET A 336 -6.98 5.45 -28.79
N PHE A 337 -7.67 4.74 -27.91
CA PHE A 337 -7.92 3.29 -28.07
C PHE A 337 -8.78 2.99 -29.31
N HIS A 338 -9.82 3.77 -29.58
CA HIS A 338 -10.65 3.59 -30.79
C HIS A 338 -9.87 3.88 -32.08
N LEU A 339 -9.00 4.88 -32.09
CA LEU A 339 -8.16 5.21 -33.26
C LEU A 339 -7.05 4.18 -33.51
N GLY A 340 -6.58 3.47 -32.48
CA GLY A 340 -5.58 2.40 -32.60
C GLY A 340 -6.17 1.10 -33.18
N VAL A 341 -7.46 0.87 -33.03
CA VAL A 341 -8.15 -0.33 -33.56
C VAL A 341 -8.56 -0.16 -35.02
N GLU A 342 -8.83 1.08 -35.47
CA GLU A 342 -9.17 1.34 -36.89
C GLU A 342 -7.94 1.36 -37.82
N SER A 343 -6.73 1.46 -37.27
CA SER A 343 -5.49 1.45 -38.07
C SER A 343 -4.96 0.03 -38.36
N GLN A 344 -5.63 -1.01 -37.88
CA GLN A 344 -5.26 -2.42 -38.13
C GLN A 344 -6.35 -3.24 -38.84
N ARG A 345 -7.23 -2.57 -39.60
CA ARG A 345 -8.10 -3.22 -40.57
C ARG A 345 -7.77 -2.82 -41.98
#